data_3f996ec094a83778c91c436d282c2445
#
_entry.id   3f996ec094a83778c91c436d282c2445
#
_cell.length_a   1.000
_cell.length_b   1.000
_cell.length_c   1.000
_cell.angle_alpha   90.00
_cell.angle_beta   90.00
_cell.angle_gamma   90.00
#
_symmetry.space_group_name_H-M   'P 1'
#
loop_
_entity.id
_entity.type
_entity.pdbx_description
1 polymer ?
#
loop_
_entity_poly.entity_id
_entity_poly.type
_entity_poly.pdbx_seq_one_letter_code
_entity_poly.pdbx_strand_id
1 'polypeptide(L)'
;EREYDVVVCGIGSAGFTAAVACARHGLRTAAVEAFHMPGGVLTMLGNACIHQFNNPYREPGDRMIIRGIGWEYVQRLAQKGDAQVADQDAPYTGNHSQYGVWVNPVGASYTMAEMLLEAGAALYFAHPIVDTVCTDTPTGRRVDGVVVSTKDGLALLRAKIVIDCTGDADICAYSGFDSLTGDHGVVQPGS
;
A
#
# COMPACT_ATOMS: atom_id res chain seq x y z
N GLU A 1 9.75 -4.07 22.06
CA GLU A 1 8.31 -3.87 21.95
C GLU A 1 8.00 -2.38 21.77
N ARG A 2 7.07 -2.06 20.86
CA ARG A 2 6.56 -0.69 20.62
C ARG A 2 5.06 -0.73 20.43
N GLU A 3 4.38 0.37 20.76
CA GLU A 3 2.92 0.46 20.71
C GLU A 3 2.46 1.54 19.73
N TYR A 4 1.43 1.19 18.95
CA TYR A 4 0.79 2.05 17.95
C TYR A 4 -0.73 2.01 18.09
N ASP A 5 -1.42 3.00 17.54
CA ASP A 5 -2.85 2.92 17.36
C ASP A 5 -3.17 2.03 16.15
N VAL A 6 -2.37 2.16 15.07
CA VAL A 6 -2.51 1.38 13.84
C VAL A 6 -1.15 0.89 13.36
N VAL A 7 -1.07 -0.38 12.98
CA VAL A 7 0.03 -0.95 12.20
C VAL A 7 -0.50 -1.34 10.82
N VAL A 8 0.09 -0.77 9.77
CA VAL A 8 -0.21 -1.10 8.38
C VAL A 8 0.88 -2.00 7.84
N CYS A 9 0.50 -3.17 7.37
CA CYS A 9 1.37 -4.26 6.94
C CYS A 9 1.40 -4.35 5.41
N GLY A 10 2.59 -4.17 4.82
CA GLY A 10 2.77 -4.06 3.37
C GLY A 10 2.48 -2.65 2.86
N ILE A 11 3.51 -1.97 2.37
CA ILE A 11 3.41 -0.57 1.91
C ILE A 11 3.47 -0.52 0.37
N GLY A 12 2.60 -1.31 -0.25
CA GLY A 12 2.19 -1.15 -1.64
C GLY A 12 1.20 0.01 -1.81
N SER A 13 0.52 0.09 -2.92
CA SER A 13 -0.43 1.18 -3.21
C SER A 13 -1.53 1.31 -2.15
N ALA A 14 -2.07 0.19 -1.66
CA ALA A 14 -3.11 0.17 -0.64
C ALA A 14 -2.56 0.60 0.73
N GLY A 15 -1.46 -0.02 1.18
CA GLY A 15 -0.88 0.27 2.49
C GLY A 15 -0.31 1.68 2.61
N PHE A 16 0.29 2.20 1.54
CA PHE A 16 0.72 3.59 1.49
C PHE A 16 -0.44 4.55 1.78
N THR A 17 -1.54 4.41 1.05
CA THR A 17 -2.70 5.30 1.23
C THR A 17 -3.36 5.12 2.59
N ALA A 18 -3.46 3.89 3.09
CA ALA A 18 -3.99 3.58 4.42
C ALA A 18 -3.13 4.22 5.53
N ALA A 19 -1.80 4.06 5.46
CA ALA A 19 -0.89 4.60 6.46
C ALA A 19 -0.88 6.13 6.47
N VAL A 20 -0.85 6.78 5.29
CA VAL A 20 -0.96 8.25 5.20
C VAL A 20 -2.29 8.74 5.76
N ALA A 21 -3.41 8.06 5.45
CA ALA A 21 -4.72 8.44 5.98
C ALA A 21 -4.77 8.34 7.52
N CYS A 22 -4.35 7.20 8.08
CA CYS A 22 -4.32 6.98 9.53
C CYS A 22 -3.47 8.04 10.25
N ALA A 23 -2.25 8.28 9.75
CA ALA A 23 -1.35 9.25 10.35
C ALA A 23 -1.89 10.69 10.27
N ARG A 24 -2.48 11.10 9.14
CA ARG A 24 -3.12 12.41 8.98
C ARG A 24 -4.33 12.61 9.89
N HIS A 25 -4.98 11.53 10.33
CA HIS A 25 -6.03 11.58 11.36
C HIS A 25 -5.47 11.62 12.80
N GLY A 26 -4.17 11.77 12.97
CA GLY A 26 -3.52 11.91 14.27
C GLY A 26 -3.31 10.58 15.01
N LEU A 27 -3.49 9.43 14.35
CA LEU A 27 -3.22 8.13 14.93
C LEU A 27 -1.71 7.84 14.90
N ARG A 28 -1.18 7.29 15.99
CA ARG A 28 0.20 6.78 16.02
C ARG A 28 0.26 5.57 15.08
N THR A 29 0.79 5.78 13.89
CA THR A 29 0.76 4.81 12.79
C THR A 29 2.15 4.27 12.51
N ALA A 30 2.30 2.95 12.40
CA ALA A 30 3.48 2.28 11.86
C ALA A 30 3.20 1.76 10.46
N ALA A 31 4.11 2.02 9.54
CA ALA A 31 4.11 1.52 8.17
C ALA A 31 5.21 0.47 8.03
N VAL A 32 4.83 -0.80 7.87
CA VAL A 32 5.74 -1.95 7.87
C VAL A 32 5.84 -2.55 6.48
N GLU A 33 7.06 -2.65 5.95
CA GLU A 33 7.34 -3.17 4.61
C GLU A 33 8.50 -4.17 4.66
N ALA A 34 8.32 -5.30 4.00
CA ALA A 34 9.33 -6.35 3.92
C ALA A 34 10.55 -5.91 3.10
N PHE A 35 10.33 -5.13 2.06
CA PHE A 35 11.39 -4.59 1.22
C PHE A 35 11.98 -3.29 1.82
N HIS A 36 13.12 -2.88 1.27
CA HIS A 36 13.82 -1.67 1.72
C HIS A 36 13.23 -0.35 1.16
N MET A 37 12.16 -0.44 0.36
CA MET A 37 11.45 0.72 -0.19
C MET A 37 9.95 0.42 -0.33
N PRO A 38 9.08 1.42 -0.19
CA PRO A 38 7.63 1.26 -0.38
C PRO A 38 7.26 1.21 -1.86
N GLY A 39 6.04 0.73 -2.15
CA GLY A 39 5.42 0.78 -3.47
C GLY A 39 5.07 -0.59 -4.05
N GLY A 40 5.59 -1.69 -3.48
CA GLY A 40 5.24 -3.06 -3.88
C GLY A 40 5.40 -3.29 -5.38
N VAL A 41 4.32 -3.71 -6.05
CA VAL A 41 4.30 -4.00 -7.51
C VAL A 41 4.73 -2.79 -8.35
N LEU A 42 4.34 -1.58 -7.93
CA LEU A 42 4.63 -0.37 -8.69
C LEU A 42 6.15 -0.04 -8.74
N THR A 43 6.89 -0.41 -7.72
CA THR A 43 8.31 -0.07 -7.55
C THR A 43 9.21 -1.29 -7.64
N MET A 44 9.10 -2.23 -6.71
CA MET A 44 9.99 -3.39 -6.59
C MET A 44 9.83 -4.38 -7.75
N LEU A 45 8.61 -4.60 -8.23
CA LEU A 45 8.35 -5.51 -9.35
C LEU A 45 8.38 -4.82 -10.71
N GLY A 46 8.61 -3.50 -10.75
CA GLY A 46 8.84 -2.75 -11.98
C GLY A 46 7.60 -2.52 -12.84
N ASN A 47 6.40 -2.73 -12.32
CA ASN A 47 5.18 -2.34 -13.03
C ASN A 47 4.98 -0.82 -12.94
N ALA A 48 5.70 -0.09 -13.77
CA ALA A 48 5.79 1.36 -13.73
C ALA A 48 4.51 2.09 -14.19
N CYS A 49 3.35 1.49 -14.02
CA CYS A 49 2.07 2.07 -14.42
C CYS A 49 0.99 1.90 -13.34
N ILE A 50 0.36 3.00 -12.96
CA ILE A 50 -0.88 2.97 -12.17
C ILE A 50 -2.02 2.85 -13.16
N HIS A 51 -2.50 1.61 -13.35
CA HIS A 51 -3.56 1.31 -14.29
C HIS A 51 -4.92 1.87 -13.86
N GLN A 52 -5.78 2.13 -14.84
CA GLN A 52 -7.16 2.58 -14.62
C GLN A 52 -7.28 3.80 -13.69
N PHE A 53 -6.31 4.70 -13.77
CA PHE A 53 -6.34 5.97 -13.03
C PHE A 53 -7.45 6.86 -13.55
N ASN A 54 -7.72 6.76 -14.84
CA ASN A 54 -8.74 7.50 -15.59
C ASN A 54 -9.72 6.54 -16.28
N ASN A 55 -10.93 7.02 -16.53
CA ASN A 55 -11.89 6.36 -17.40
C ASN A 55 -12.06 7.16 -18.70
N PRO A 56 -11.40 6.77 -19.80
CA PRO A 56 -11.44 7.52 -21.06
C PRO A 56 -12.80 7.45 -21.78
N TYR A 57 -13.71 6.58 -21.35
CA TYR A 57 -15.08 6.48 -21.91
C TYR A 57 -16.04 7.52 -21.32
N ARG A 58 -15.60 8.27 -20.30
CA ARG A 58 -16.38 9.39 -19.76
C ARG A 58 -16.10 10.67 -20.53
N GLU A 59 -16.98 11.65 -20.35
CA GLU A 59 -16.83 12.99 -20.91
C GLU A 59 -15.55 13.66 -20.42
N PRO A 60 -14.91 14.52 -21.23
CA PRO A 60 -13.83 15.37 -20.79
C PRO A 60 -14.16 16.12 -19.49
N GLY A 61 -13.21 16.15 -18.56
CA GLY A 61 -13.40 16.74 -17.23
C GLY A 61 -13.98 15.80 -16.16
N ASP A 62 -14.61 14.67 -16.54
CA ASP A 62 -15.12 13.65 -15.59
C ASP A 62 -14.37 12.30 -15.70
N ARG A 63 -13.25 12.28 -16.38
CA ARG A 63 -12.49 11.03 -16.61
C ARG A 63 -11.71 10.53 -15.42
N MET A 64 -11.32 11.43 -14.51
CA MET A 64 -10.51 11.06 -13.35
C MET A 64 -11.33 10.24 -12.35
N ILE A 65 -10.92 8.99 -12.10
CA ILE A 65 -11.54 8.10 -11.13
C ILE A 65 -10.87 8.21 -9.77
N ILE A 66 -9.55 8.21 -9.75
CA ILE A 66 -8.75 8.23 -8.52
C ILE A 66 -8.60 9.67 -8.04
N ARG A 67 -8.93 9.89 -6.76
CA ARG A 67 -8.89 11.20 -6.09
C ARG A 67 -8.21 11.09 -4.72
N GLY A 68 -8.21 12.16 -3.94
CA GLY A 68 -7.64 12.20 -2.58
C GLY A 68 -6.14 11.93 -2.57
N ILE A 69 -5.67 11.10 -1.64
CA ILE A 69 -4.24 10.80 -1.46
C ILE A 69 -3.60 10.23 -2.73
N GLY A 70 -4.30 9.40 -3.48
CA GLY A 70 -3.81 8.86 -4.75
C GLY A 70 -3.57 9.94 -5.80
N TRP A 71 -4.47 10.91 -5.90
CA TRP A 71 -4.28 12.06 -6.81
C TRP A 71 -3.18 13.00 -6.33
N GLU A 72 -3.12 13.32 -5.05
CA GLU A 72 -2.04 14.10 -4.46
C GLU A 72 -0.67 13.48 -4.77
N TYR A 73 -0.56 12.16 -4.59
CA TYR A 73 0.67 11.42 -4.90
C TYR A 73 1.09 11.59 -6.37
N VAL A 74 0.16 11.42 -7.31
CA VAL A 74 0.43 11.58 -8.75
C VAL A 74 0.81 13.01 -9.09
N GLN A 75 0.16 14.03 -8.49
CA GLN A 75 0.53 15.43 -8.69
C GLN A 75 1.96 15.72 -8.22
N ARG A 76 2.37 15.19 -7.07
CA ARG A 76 3.75 15.33 -6.55
C ARG A 76 4.76 14.67 -7.48
N LEU A 77 4.47 13.49 -8.00
CA LEU A 77 5.32 12.83 -8.99
C LEU A 77 5.44 13.64 -10.27
N ALA A 78 4.34 14.15 -10.80
CA ALA A 78 4.34 14.97 -12.00
C ALA A 78 5.16 16.27 -11.82
N GLN A 79 5.05 16.92 -10.67
CA GLN A 79 5.85 18.11 -10.34
C GLN A 79 7.34 17.83 -10.28
N LYS A 80 7.75 16.61 -9.91
CA LYS A 80 9.15 16.16 -9.86
C LYS A 80 9.64 15.66 -11.23
N GLY A 81 8.76 15.51 -12.22
CA GLY A 81 9.09 14.90 -13.52
C GLY A 81 9.12 13.35 -13.46
N ASP A 82 8.60 12.76 -12.39
CA ASP A 82 8.58 11.31 -12.15
C ASP A 82 7.27 10.63 -12.58
N ALA A 83 6.32 11.39 -13.13
CA ALA A 83 5.09 10.81 -13.68
C ALA A 83 4.69 11.46 -15.01
N GLN A 84 4.14 10.63 -15.90
CA GLN A 84 3.43 11.05 -17.10
C GLN A 84 1.95 10.81 -16.90
N VAL A 85 1.19 11.89 -16.78
CA VAL A 85 -0.27 11.88 -16.66
C VAL A 85 -0.85 12.16 -18.04
N ALA A 86 -1.75 11.29 -18.52
CA ALA A 86 -2.42 11.52 -19.77
C ALA A 86 -3.29 12.78 -19.73
N ASP A 87 -3.36 13.48 -20.84
CA ASP A 87 -4.28 14.62 -21.01
C ASP A 87 -5.74 14.13 -20.87
N GLN A 88 -6.44 14.65 -19.86
CA GLN A 88 -7.80 14.27 -19.53
C GLN A 88 -8.82 14.74 -20.57
N ASP A 89 -8.48 15.77 -21.34
CA ASP A 89 -9.35 16.37 -22.34
C ASP A 89 -9.08 15.84 -23.76
N ALA A 90 -7.97 15.11 -23.95
CA ALA A 90 -7.64 14.52 -25.24
C ALA A 90 -8.68 13.49 -25.67
N PRO A 91 -9.05 13.45 -26.97
CA PRO A 91 -9.92 12.40 -27.50
C PRO A 91 -9.39 11.00 -27.20
N TYR A 92 -10.28 10.09 -26.85
CA TYR A 92 -9.88 8.70 -26.66
C TYR A 92 -9.51 8.04 -27.99
N THR A 93 -8.28 7.53 -28.07
CA THR A 93 -7.71 6.93 -29.29
C THR A 93 -7.60 5.41 -29.23
N GLY A 94 -8.10 4.78 -28.15
CA GLY A 94 -7.88 3.34 -27.91
C GLY A 94 -6.52 3.01 -27.33
N ASN A 95 -5.69 4.00 -27.04
CA ASN A 95 -4.37 3.78 -26.47
C ASN A 95 -4.45 3.57 -24.96
N HIS A 96 -3.90 2.47 -24.46
CA HIS A 96 -3.83 2.13 -23.04
C HIS A 96 -3.14 3.19 -22.18
N SER A 97 -2.22 3.98 -22.73
CA SER A 97 -1.57 5.08 -22.00
C SER A 97 -2.54 6.14 -21.50
N GLN A 98 -3.74 6.23 -22.08
CA GLN A 98 -4.79 7.17 -21.66
C GLN A 98 -5.54 6.71 -20.40
N TYR A 99 -5.39 5.45 -19.96
CA TYR A 99 -6.05 4.90 -18.77
C TYR A 99 -5.25 5.08 -17.50
N GLY A 100 -3.94 5.15 -17.60
CA GLY A 100 -3.01 5.05 -16.50
C GLY A 100 -2.12 6.26 -16.33
N VAL A 101 -1.32 6.19 -15.30
CA VAL A 101 -0.22 7.11 -15.04
C VAL A 101 1.07 6.30 -15.07
N TRP A 102 1.99 6.67 -15.95
CA TRP A 102 3.32 6.07 -16.02
C TRP A 102 4.25 6.79 -15.06
N VAL A 103 4.98 6.03 -14.26
CA VAL A 103 5.83 6.57 -13.20
C VAL A 103 7.26 6.07 -13.30
N ASN A 104 8.19 6.88 -12.82
CA ASN A 104 9.55 6.42 -12.50
C ASN A 104 9.48 5.64 -11.18
N PRO A 105 9.78 4.32 -11.13
CA PRO A 105 9.65 3.51 -9.91
C PRO A 105 10.46 4.05 -8.72
N VAL A 106 11.64 4.60 -8.97
CA VAL A 106 12.49 5.17 -7.92
C VAL A 106 11.85 6.43 -7.35
N GLY A 107 11.46 7.38 -8.21
CA GLY A 107 10.78 8.60 -7.80
C GLY A 107 9.45 8.30 -7.10
N ALA A 108 8.73 7.27 -7.58
CA ALA A 108 7.50 6.77 -6.98
C ALA A 108 7.70 6.33 -5.53
N SER A 109 8.73 5.52 -5.27
CA SER A 109 9.08 5.05 -3.93
C SER A 109 9.48 6.20 -3.00
N TYR A 110 10.33 7.10 -3.46
CA TYR A 110 10.75 8.28 -2.68
C TYR A 110 9.56 9.16 -2.31
N THR A 111 8.67 9.43 -3.24
CA THR A 111 7.50 10.27 -2.98
C THR A 111 6.53 9.62 -1.99
N MET A 112 6.36 8.29 -2.03
CA MET A 112 5.61 7.57 -0.99
C MET A 112 6.25 7.73 0.39
N ALA A 113 7.57 7.53 0.49
CA ALA A 113 8.29 7.67 1.77
C ALA A 113 8.20 9.10 2.32
N GLU A 114 8.35 10.12 1.48
CA GLU A 114 8.17 11.53 1.89
C GLU A 114 6.76 11.80 2.44
N MET A 115 5.72 11.37 1.74
CA MET A 115 4.33 11.58 2.18
C MET A 115 4.01 10.86 3.49
N LEU A 116 4.58 9.66 3.71
CA LEU A 116 4.46 8.93 4.98
C LEU A 116 5.14 9.69 6.12
N LEU A 117 6.36 10.18 5.90
CA LEU A 117 7.12 10.96 6.90
C LEU A 117 6.41 12.27 7.22
N GLU A 118 5.95 13.01 6.21
CA GLU A 118 5.21 14.25 6.38
C GLU A 118 3.91 14.03 7.17
N ALA A 119 3.25 12.88 6.97
CA ALA A 119 2.07 12.50 7.74
C ALA A 119 2.38 12.10 9.20
N GLY A 120 3.66 11.86 9.53
CA GLY A 120 4.09 11.45 10.86
C GLY A 120 4.05 9.94 11.11
N ALA A 121 4.00 9.12 10.07
CA ALA A 121 4.08 7.67 10.21
C ALA A 121 5.50 7.21 10.59
N ALA A 122 5.58 6.21 11.46
CA ALA A 122 6.83 5.51 11.77
C ALA A 122 7.12 4.47 10.67
N LEU A 123 8.28 4.57 10.02
CA LEU A 123 8.64 3.70 8.91
C LEU A 123 9.49 2.52 9.36
N TYR A 124 9.07 1.31 8.99
CA TYR A 124 9.74 0.04 9.21
C TYR A 124 9.99 -0.64 7.85
N PHE A 125 10.97 -0.15 7.09
CA PHE A 125 11.39 -0.77 5.84
C PHE A 125 12.47 -1.83 6.08
N ALA A 126 12.53 -2.86 5.23
CA ALA A 126 13.35 -4.06 5.43
C ALA A 126 13.03 -4.79 6.75
N HIS A 127 11.75 -4.79 7.14
CA HIS A 127 11.24 -5.45 8.32
C HIS A 127 10.15 -6.47 7.92
N PRO A 128 10.51 -7.64 7.40
CA PRO A 128 9.52 -8.66 7.06
C PRO A 128 8.73 -9.05 8.31
N ILE A 129 7.42 -9.14 8.15
CA ILE A 129 6.53 -9.67 9.18
C ILE A 129 6.66 -11.19 9.14
N VAL A 130 6.83 -11.80 10.29
CA VAL A 130 7.10 -13.25 10.41
C VAL A 130 6.06 -13.97 11.27
N ASP A 131 5.25 -13.22 12.02
CA ASP A 131 4.18 -13.78 12.86
C ASP A 131 3.23 -12.68 13.34
N THR A 132 2.14 -13.08 13.98
CA THR A 132 1.18 -12.21 14.65
C THR A 132 0.99 -12.59 16.11
N VAL A 133 0.63 -11.63 16.95
CA VAL A 133 0.17 -11.87 18.32
C VAL A 133 -1.33 -11.69 18.36
N CYS A 134 -2.03 -12.74 18.76
CA CYS A 134 -3.49 -12.79 18.80
C CYS A 134 -4.02 -13.10 20.20
N THR A 135 -5.22 -12.61 20.50
CA THR A 135 -6.00 -12.97 21.68
C THR A 135 -7.35 -13.51 21.26
N ASP A 136 -7.71 -14.69 21.76
CA ASP A 136 -9.06 -15.23 21.58
C ASP A 136 -10.04 -14.52 22.52
N THR A 137 -11.16 -14.05 21.98
CA THR A 137 -12.20 -13.33 22.69
C THR A 137 -13.54 -14.03 22.52
N PRO A 138 -14.56 -13.76 23.34
CA PRO A 138 -15.89 -14.36 23.17
C PRO A 138 -16.55 -14.08 21.81
N THR A 139 -16.09 -13.02 21.11
CA THR A 139 -16.64 -12.61 19.81
C THR A 139 -15.74 -12.99 18.62
N GLY A 140 -14.65 -13.73 18.88
CA GLY A 140 -13.68 -14.17 17.87
C GLY A 140 -12.24 -13.85 18.24
N ARG A 141 -11.33 -14.05 17.30
CA ARG A 141 -9.89 -13.78 17.45
C ARG A 141 -9.58 -12.34 17.12
N ARG A 142 -8.76 -11.68 17.93
CA ARG A 142 -8.26 -10.33 17.73
C ARG A 142 -6.75 -10.36 17.50
N VAL A 143 -6.26 -9.64 16.52
CA VAL A 143 -4.83 -9.41 16.30
C VAL A 143 -4.39 -8.22 17.15
N ASP A 144 -3.45 -8.47 18.07
CA ASP A 144 -2.94 -7.46 19.03
C ASP A 144 -1.62 -6.82 18.56
N GLY A 145 -1.03 -7.34 17.51
CA GLY A 145 0.22 -6.85 16.93
C GLY A 145 0.87 -7.82 15.98
N VAL A 146 1.97 -7.38 15.41
CA VAL A 146 2.78 -8.16 14.46
C VAL A 146 4.21 -8.30 14.95
N VAL A 147 4.82 -9.43 14.64
CA VAL A 147 6.23 -9.70 14.90
C VAL A 147 7.01 -9.46 13.63
N VAL A 148 8.00 -8.59 13.70
CA VAL A 148 8.88 -8.27 12.58
C VAL A 148 10.29 -8.79 12.82
N SER A 149 10.96 -9.22 11.76
CA SER A 149 12.37 -9.56 11.76
C SER A 149 13.20 -8.29 11.60
N THR A 150 14.20 -8.12 12.45
CA THR A 150 15.16 -7.01 12.42
C THR A 150 16.59 -7.55 12.43
N LYS A 151 17.58 -6.70 12.20
CA LYS A 151 18.99 -7.07 12.31
C LYS A 151 19.38 -7.51 13.72
N ASP A 152 18.66 -7.03 14.74
CA ASP A 152 18.94 -7.32 16.16
C ASP A 152 18.07 -8.48 16.70
N GLY A 153 17.31 -9.16 15.83
CA GLY A 153 16.40 -10.24 16.18
C GLY A 153 14.94 -9.90 15.91
N LEU A 154 14.02 -10.45 16.69
CA LEU A 154 12.59 -10.23 16.53
C LEU A 154 12.10 -9.03 17.35
N ALA A 155 11.22 -8.24 16.78
CA ALA A 155 10.56 -7.14 17.47
C ALA A 155 9.05 -7.24 17.36
N LEU A 156 8.34 -6.89 18.44
CA LEU A 156 6.89 -6.84 18.48
C LEU A 156 6.39 -5.40 18.32
N LEU A 157 5.54 -5.18 17.33
CA LEU A 157 4.78 -3.95 17.14
C LEU A 157 3.34 -4.20 17.55
N ARG A 158 2.96 -3.73 18.74
CA ARG A 158 1.58 -3.82 19.21
C ARG A 158 0.71 -2.75 18.57
N ALA A 159 -0.54 -3.10 18.31
CA ALA A 159 -1.51 -2.18 17.74
C ALA A 159 -2.93 -2.44 18.25
N LYS A 160 -3.73 -1.38 18.31
CA LYS A 160 -5.18 -1.50 18.52
C LYS A 160 -5.87 -2.03 17.25
N ILE A 161 -5.34 -1.65 16.09
CA ILE A 161 -5.82 -2.06 14.75
C ILE A 161 -4.62 -2.46 13.90
N VAL A 162 -4.72 -3.60 13.24
CA VAL A 162 -3.77 -4.05 12.22
C VAL A 162 -4.48 -4.05 10.87
N ILE A 163 -3.88 -3.42 9.87
CA ILE A 163 -4.40 -3.36 8.50
C ILE A 163 -3.49 -4.23 7.63
N ASP A 164 -4.05 -5.32 7.09
CA ASP A 164 -3.35 -6.20 6.16
C ASP A 164 -3.43 -5.63 4.74
N CYS A 165 -2.30 -5.19 4.22
CA CYS A 165 -2.09 -4.74 2.85
C CYS A 165 -0.91 -5.51 2.20
N THR A 166 -0.56 -6.66 2.75
CA THR A 166 0.42 -7.58 2.16
C THR A 166 -0.15 -8.16 0.87
N GLY A 167 0.51 -8.37 -0.16
CA GLY A 167 -0.05 -8.89 -1.42
C GLY A 167 -0.73 -10.24 -1.28
N ASP A 168 -0.33 -11.03 -0.28
CA ASP A 168 -0.72 -12.42 -0.09
C ASP A 168 -1.61 -12.66 1.15
N ALA A 169 -2.10 -11.61 1.80
CA ALA A 169 -2.87 -11.68 3.06
C ALA A 169 -2.12 -12.41 4.19
N ASP A 170 -0.82 -12.11 4.33
CA ASP A 170 0.06 -12.78 5.28
C ASP A 170 -0.43 -12.67 6.73
N ILE A 171 -0.98 -11.52 7.11
CA ILE A 171 -1.48 -11.28 8.46
C ILE A 171 -2.69 -12.16 8.76
N CYS A 172 -3.59 -12.32 7.80
CA CYS A 172 -4.71 -13.24 7.92
C CYS A 172 -4.23 -14.68 8.11
N ALA A 173 -3.24 -15.10 7.31
CA ALA A 173 -2.67 -16.44 7.37
C ALA A 173 -1.97 -16.69 8.72
N TYR A 174 -1.08 -15.80 9.17
CA TYR A 174 -0.38 -15.91 10.46
C TYR A 174 -1.34 -15.88 11.65
N SER A 175 -2.45 -15.17 11.52
CA SER A 175 -3.47 -15.08 12.57
C SER A 175 -4.41 -16.28 12.60
N GLY A 176 -4.31 -17.21 11.64
CA GLY A 176 -5.15 -18.40 11.56
C GLY A 176 -6.60 -18.10 11.13
N PHE A 177 -6.81 -17.00 10.40
CA PHE A 177 -8.11 -16.75 9.76
C PHE A 177 -8.23 -17.57 8.48
N ASP A 178 -9.44 -17.97 8.15
CA ASP A 178 -9.73 -18.66 6.90
C ASP A 178 -9.41 -17.74 5.71
N SER A 179 -8.69 -18.28 4.75
CA SER A 179 -8.37 -17.59 3.51
C SER A 179 -8.66 -18.49 2.31
N LEU A 180 -8.99 -17.88 1.18
CA LEU A 180 -9.14 -18.58 -0.10
C LEU A 180 -7.88 -18.31 -0.93
N THR A 181 -7.23 -19.37 -1.39
CA THR A 181 -6.07 -19.27 -2.27
C THR A 181 -6.43 -19.80 -3.65
N GLY A 182 -6.34 -18.94 -4.66
CA GLY A 182 -6.71 -19.30 -6.04
C GLY A 182 -8.21 -19.56 -6.23
N ASP A 183 -8.56 -20.12 -7.39
CA ASP A 183 -9.92 -20.57 -7.68
C ASP A 183 -10.04 -22.06 -7.28
N HIS A 184 -10.89 -22.36 -6.31
CA HIS A 184 -11.06 -23.71 -5.75
C HIS A 184 -9.76 -24.40 -5.33
N GLY A 185 -8.80 -23.65 -4.80
CA GLY A 185 -7.48 -24.18 -4.39
C GLY A 185 -6.47 -24.34 -5.54
N VAL A 186 -6.79 -23.89 -6.73
CA VAL A 186 -5.86 -23.84 -7.85
C VAL A 186 -5.26 -22.45 -7.96
N VAL A 187 -3.93 -22.34 -7.84
CA VAL A 187 -3.22 -21.07 -8.07
C VAL A 187 -3.33 -20.71 -9.56
N GLN A 188 -3.86 -19.54 -9.84
CA GLN A 188 -3.97 -19.05 -11.20
C GLN A 188 -2.70 -18.32 -11.62
N PRO A 189 -2.22 -18.51 -12.86
CA PRO A 189 -1.08 -17.74 -13.37
C PRO A 189 -1.39 -16.25 -13.35
N GLY A 190 -0.55 -15.45 -12.69
CA GLY A 190 -0.70 -13.99 -12.61
C GLY A 190 -1.58 -13.48 -11.46
N SER A 191 -1.99 -14.34 -10.54
CA SER A 191 -2.66 -13.94 -9.29
C SER A 191 -1.64 -13.65 -8.19
#